data_bc5dc30b007040f599ba5f1b4157604d
#
_entry.id   bc5dc30b007040f599ba5f1b4157604d
#
_cell.length_a   1.000
_cell.length_b   1.000
_cell.length_c   1.000
_cell.angle_alpha   90.00
_cell.angle_beta   90.00
_cell.angle_gamma   90.00
#
_symmetry.space_group_name_H-M   'P 1'
#
loop_
_entity.id
_entity.type
_entity.pdbx_description
1 polymer ?
#
loop_
_entity_poly.entity_id
_entity_poly.type
_entity_poly.pdbx_seq_one_letter_code
_entity_poly.pdbx_strand_id
1 'polypeptide(L)'
;MSSSTSIVCAGCGWSAPPLDPAPFRCPNGGDDVDHVLQRRLSGTPQIVDDPNPFVRFRQLTHAWHTAMRIGMSDGEFVQLVRGLELPFGTTPCEWQPSLGVWVKDETANVAGSHKSRHLMGLMIWLLVAERIDPTLPRRPLAIASCGNAAIAAATVARAAHRALEVFIPAGTNARVVEELEDLGAYVTPCERSGDGGGDPAYLRFREAVAAGALPFTCQGNENGLVIEGGETLGWELISQCPDVERIVIQVGGGALASAVIAAFNDFVALGLIDRLPRFDTVQTTSCYPLERAYERVDDLGYARRHRSEFMWPWETEPRSVAEGILDDETYDWAAVVQGMLATGGKAIVVPEEQLIEANRAARAAGYEASETGSAGYAGVLARPSKESTVVLFTGCRRAGVPAGWPRGVPPPREASRFTASRRDDGAPSCR
;
A
#
# COMPACT_ATOMS: atom_id res chain seq x y z
N MET A 1 -25.08 17.69 -6.69
CA MET A 1 -25.40 16.27 -6.38
C MET A 1 -24.48 15.85 -5.26
N SER A 2 -24.95 15.07 -4.28
CA SER A 2 -24.07 14.52 -3.25
C SER A 2 -23.07 13.55 -3.87
N SER A 3 -21.84 13.51 -3.35
CA SER A 3 -20.83 12.52 -3.78
C SER A 3 -21.24 11.09 -3.35
N SER A 4 -20.78 10.09 -4.05
CA SER A 4 -20.99 8.68 -3.71
C SER A 4 -19.84 7.81 -4.20
N THR A 5 -19.66 6.64 -3.58
CA THR A 5 -18.65 5.66 -3.97
C THR A 5 -19.25 4.26 -4.13
N SER A 6 -18.59 3.45 -4.95
CA SER A 6 -18.81 2.01 -5.09
C SER A 6 -17.48 1.29 -5.24
N ILE A 7 -17.45 0.00 -4.89
CA ILE A 7 -16.29 -0.88 -5.10
C ILE A 7 -16.60 -1.80 -6.25
N VAL A 8 -15.75 -1.80 -7.28
CA VAL A 8 -15.97 -2.52 -8.54
C VAL A 8 -14.71 -3.30 -8.93
N CYS A 9 -14.88 -4.51 -9.44
CA CYS A 9 -13.77 -5.28 -9.99
C CYS A 9 -13.34 -4.70 -11.35
N ALA A 10 -12.07 -4.34 -11.49
CA ALA A 10 -11.51 -3.81 -12.73
C ALA A 10 -11.47 -4.84 -13.87
N GLY A 11 -11.41 -6.13 -13.53
CA GLY A 11 -11.34 -7.22 -14.52
C GLY A 11 -12.70 -7.65 -15.06
N CYS A 12 -13.67 -7.95 -14.18
CA CYS A 12 -14.96 -8.53 -14.58
C CYS A 12 -16.18 -7.61 -14.41
N GLY A 13 -16.01 -6.40 -13.82
CA GLY A 13 -17.11 -5.46 -13.59
C GLY A 13 -18.03 -5.80 -12.42
N TRP A 14 -17.77 -6.87 -11.66
CA TRP A 14 -18.54 -7.16 -10.46
C TRP A 14 -18.50 -5.98 -9.48
N SER A 15 -19.64 -5.66 -8.88
CA SER A 15 -19.76 -4.60 -7.89
C SER A 15 -20.06 -5.18 -6.52
N ALA A 16 -19.34 -4.74 -5.51
CA ALA A 16 -19.60 -5.12 -4.14
C ALA A 16 -20.98 -4.59 -3.68
N PRO A 17 -21.71 -5.36 -2.85
CA PRO A 17 -22.89 -4.84 -2.16
C PRO A 17 -22.56 -3.57 -1.37
N PRO A 18 -23.49 -2.58 -1.31
CA PRO A 18 -23.19 -1.26 -0.71
C PRO A 18 -22.75 -1.28 0.75
N LEU A 19 -23.10 -2.31 1.51
CA LEU A 19 -22.76 -2.49 2.93
C LEU A 19 -22.04 -3.82 3.17
N ASP A 20 -21.29 -4.31 2.17
CA ASP A 20 -20.37 -5.43 2.39
C ASP A 20 -19.28 -5.00 3.37
N PRO A 21 -19.15 -5.63 4.54
CA PRO A 21 -18.14 -5.23 5.52
C PRO A 21 -16.72 -5.67 5.15
N ALA A 22 -16.57 -6.57 4.17
CA ALA A 22 -15.29 -7.15 3.78
C ALA A 22 -15.10 -7.27 2.25
N PRO A 23 -15.30 -6.19 1.46
CA PRO A 23 -15.15 -6.22 0.01
C PRO A 23 -13.67 -6.15 -0.37
N PHE A 24 -12.89 -7.14 0.06
CA PHE A 24 -11.43 -7.12 -0.11
C PHE A 24 -11.02 -7.68 -1.46
N ARG A 25 -11.71 -8.74 -1.92
CA ARG A 25 -11.43 -9.46 -3.17
C ARG A 25 -12.70 -9.70 -3.97
N CYS A 26 -12.54 -9.77 -5.29
CA CYS A 26 -13.63 -10.16 -6.17
C CYS A 26 -14.03 -11.64 -5.93
N PRO A 27 -15.31 -11.97 -5.74
CA PRO A 27 -15.74 -13.35 -5.53
C PRO A 27 -15.64 -14.20 -6.81
N ASN A 28 -15.52 -13.57 -7.99
CA ASN A 28 -15.33 -14.24 -9.27
C ASN A 28 -13.88 -14.65 -9.54
N GLY A 29 -12.95 -14.43 -8.59
CA GLY A 29 -11.54 -14.81 -8.74
C GLY A 29 -11.37 -16.32 -8.87
N GLY A 30 -10.28 -16.74 -9.52
CA GLY A 30 -9.91 -18.16 -9.73
C GLY A 30 -9.78 -18.55 -11.19
N ASP A 31 -10.11 -17.65 -12.13
CA ASP A 31 -9.79 -17.74 -13.56
C ASP A 31 -8.54 -16.90 -13.90
N ASP A 32 -8.26 -16.71 -15.18
CA ASP A 32 -7.11 -15.92 -15.66
C ASP A 32 -7.38 -14.41 -15.75
N VAL A 33 -8.48 -13.93 -15.17
CA VAL A 33 -8.83 -12.50 -15.17
C VAL A 33 -8.12 -11.78 -14.02
N ASP A 34 -7.66 -10.55 -14.25
CA ASP A 34 -7.06 -9.68 -13.23
C ASP A 34 -8.14 -9.06 -12.33
N HIS A 35 -8.54 -9.78 -11.29
CA HIS A 35 -9.64 -9.45 -10.39
C HIS A 35 -9.23 -8.51 -9.25
N VAL A 36 -8.77 -7.29 -9.56
CA VAL A 36 -8.46 -6.28 -8.56
C VAL A 36 -9.68 -5.37 -8.34
N LEU A 37 -10.07 -5.18 -7.07
CA LEU A 37 -11.14 -4.26 -6.71
C LEU A 37 -10.65 -2.82 -6.67
N GLN A 38 -11.45 -1.91 -7.18
CA GLN A 38 -11.17 -0.48 -7.25
C GLN A 38 -12.37 0.33 -6.76
N ARG A 39 -12.08 1.43 -6.07
CA ARG A 39 -13.10 2.43 -5.77
C ARG A 39 -13.48 3.20 -7.05
N ARG A 40 -14.77 3.50 -7.18
CA ARG A 40 -15.31 4.46 -8.15
C ARG A 40 -15.95 5.60 -7.38
N LEU A 41 -15.54 6.82 -7.69
CA LEU A 41 -16.05 8.05 -7.09
C LEU A 41 -16.95 8.80 -8.10
N SER A 42 -18.03 9.40 -7.62
CA SER A 42 -18.93 10.23 -8.42
C SER A 42 -19.50 11.38 -7.60
N GLY A 43 -20.01 12.41 -8.28
CA GLY A 43 -20.58 13.60 -7.64
C GLY A 43 -19.50 14.63 -7.31
N THR A 44 -19.77 15.53 -6.33
CA THR A 44 -18.90 16.66 -6.00
C THR A 44 -18.49 16.58 -4.53
N PRO A 45 -17.38 15.89 -4.20
CA PRO A 45 -16.87 15.84 -2.85
C PRO A 45 -16.33 17.21 -2.42
N GLN A 46 -16.38 17.49 -1.11
CA GLN A 46 -15.75 18.65 -0.52
C GLN A 46 -14.39 18.28 0.10
N ILE A 47 -13.38 19.06 -0.21
CA ILE A 47 -12.07 18.99 0.44
C ILE A 47 -12.05 20.04 1.54
N VAL A 48 -11.84 19.62 2.77
CA VAL A 48 -11.79 20.54 3.92
C VAL A 48 -10.35 20.92 4.25
N ASP A 49 -10.18 22.05 4.92
CA ASP A 49 -8.86 22.46 5.42
C ASP A 49 -8.58 21.77 6.77
N ASP A 50 -7.79 20.71 6.72
CA ASP A 50 -7.36 19.94 7.90
C ASP A 50 -5.94 19.42 7.66
N PRO A 51 -5.04 19.47 8.66
CA PRO A 51 -3.67 18.96 8.51
C PRO A 51 -3.62 17.44 8.32
N ASN A 52 -4.58 16.71 8.89
CA ASN A 52 -4.65 15.26 8.73
C ASN A 52 -5.28 14.89 7.37
N PRO A 53 -4.55 14.21 6.46
CA PRO A 53 -5.05 13.91 5.11
C PRO A 53 -6.30 13.01 5.11
N PHE A 54 -6.46 12.14 6.09
CA PHE A 54 -7.65 11.27 6.20
C PHE A 54 -8.90 12.03 6.67
N VAL A 55 -8.73 13.16 7.32
CA VAL A 55 -9.82 14.11 7.63
C VAL A 55 -10.03 15.06 6.45
N ARG A 56 -8.95 15.63 5.89
CA ARG A 56 -8.98 16.58 4.78
C ARG A 56 -9.73 16.02 3.57
N PHE A 57 -9.39 14.79 3.17
CA PHE A 57 -9.87 14.15 1.96
C PHE A 57 -10.99 13.11 2.20
N ARG A 58 -11.60 13.08 3.40
CA ARG A 58 -12.54 12.03 3.79
C ARG A 58 -13.68 11.80 2.80
N GLN A 59 -14.22 12.87 2.20
CA GLN A 59 -15.33 12.75 1.25
C GLN A 59 -14.93 12.13 -0.11
N LEU A 60 -13.65 11.89 -0.33
CA LEU A 60 -13.14 11.13 -1.46
C LEU A 60 -13.09 9.62 -1.16
N THR A 61 -13.27 9.19 0.10
CA THR A 61 -13.05 7.81 0.55
C THR A 61 -14.34 6.99 0.63
N HIS A 62 -14.23 5.69 0.32
CA HIS A 62 -15.34 4.75 0.46
C HIS A 62 -15.74 4.57 1.93
N ALA A 63 -14.77 4.62 2.83
CA ALA A 63 -15.01 4.52 4.27
C ALA A 63 -15.95 5.62 4.77
N TRP A 64 -15.76 6.87 4.38
CA TRP A 64 -16.63 7.98 4.77
C TRP A 64 -18.05 7.82 4.19
N HIS A 65 -18.17 7.48 2.92
CA HIS A 65 -19.48 7.30 2.29
C HIS A 65 -20.28 6.17 2.93
N THR A 66 -19.60 5.08 3.30
CA THR A 66 -20.23 3.97 4.01
C THR A 66 -20.63 4.39 5.43
N ALA A 67 -19.77 5.13 6.14
CA ALA A 67 -20.09 5.67 7.47
C ALA A 67 -21.36 6.53 7.44
N MET A 68 -21.49 7.46 6.48
CA MET A 68 -22.70 8.26 6.31
C MET A 68 -23.94 7.41 6.00
N ARG A 69 -23.77 6.38 5.16
CA ARG A 69 -24.85 5.46 4.76
C ARG A 69 -25.40 4.63 5.92
N ILE A 70 -24.56 4.27 6.89
CA ILE A 70 -25.00 3.57 8.12
C ILE A 70 -25.47 4.50 9.23
N GLY A 71 -25.58 5.82 8.95
CA GLY A 71 -26.10 6.80 9.89
C GLY A 71 -25.07 7.40 10.86
N MET A 72 -23.76 7.17 10.65
CA MET A 72 -22.70 7.86 11.36
C MET A 72 -22.68 9.34 10.91
N SER A 73 -22.53 10.27 11.84
CA SER A 73 -22.33 11.67 11.51
C SER A 73 -20.91 11.95 11.02
N ASP A 74 -20.71 13.05 10.27
CA ASP A 74 -19.38 13.49 9.85
C ASP A 74 -18.43 13.72 11.03
N GLY A 75 -18.95 14.30 12.13
CA GLY A 75 -18.18 14.50 13.37
C GLY A 75 -17.73 13.20 14.01
N GLU A 76 -18.58 12.17 14.07
CA GLU A 76 -18.21 10.85 14.59
C GLU A 76 -17.14 10.17 13.71
N PHE A 77 -17.22 10.31 12.37
CA PHE A 77 -16.19 9.82 11.48
C PHE A 77 -14.84 10.51 11.75
N VAL A 78 -14.83 11.84 11.88
CA VAL A 78 -13.61 12.60 12.21
C VAL A 78 -13.04 12.18 13.56
N GLN A 79 -13.89 11.95 14.57
CA GLN A 79 -13.46 11.43 15.88
C GLN A 79 -12.87 10.02 15.78
N LEU A 80 -13.45 9.15 14.95
CA LEU A 80 -12.92 7.81 14.67
C LEU A 80 -11.49 7.87 14.08
N VAL A 81 -11.28 8.73 13.08
CA VAL A 81 -9.93 8.92 12.48
C VAL A 81 -8.94 9.46 13.50
N ARG A 82 -9.31 10.48 14.27
CA ARG A 82 -8.43 11.11 15.28
C ARG A 82 -8.17 10.23 16.49
N GLY A 83 -9.12 9.36 16.83
CA GLY A 83 -8.98 8.40 17.94
C GLY A 83 -7.88 7.36 17.75
N LEU A 84 -7.34 7.19 16.52
CA LEU A 84 -6.15 6.38 16.29
C LEU A 84 -4.85 7.05 16.79
N GLU A 85 -4.87 8.34 17.09
CA GLU A 85 -3.77 9.13 17.66
C GLU A 85 -2.42 9.01 16.89
N LEU A 86 -2.50 8.70 15.60
CA LEU A 86 -1.32 8.67 14.73
C LEU A 86 -1.06 10.05 14.14
N PRO A 87 0.19 10.54 14.16
CA PRO A 87 0.53 11.91 13.78
C PRO A 87 0.61 12.08 12.24
N PHE A 88 -0.45 11.67 11.54
CA PHE A 88 -0.53 11.93 10.11
C PHE A 88 -0.73 13.41 9.84
N GLY A 89 0.08 13.93 8.92
CA GLY A 89 -0.02 15.28 8.38
C GLY A 89 0.29 15.30 6.89
N THR A 90 0.08 16.44 6.26
CA THR A 90 0.54 16.69 4.90
C THR A 90 2.07 16.65 4.89
N THR A 91 2.65 15.76 4.09
CA THR A 91 4.10 15.63 3.96
C THR A 91 4.66 16.67 2.98
N PRO A 92 5.94 17.10 3.13
CA PRO A 92 6.53 18.09 2.25
C PRO A 92 6.56 17.67 0.78
N CYS A 93 6.35 18.63 -0.13
CA CYS A 93 6.69 18.51 -1.53
C CYS A 93 7.44 19.80 -1.94
N GLU A 94 8.76 19.70 -2.12
CA GLU A 94 9.62 20.88 -2.26
C GLU A 94 10.54 20.75 -3.49
N TRP A 95 10.80 21.88 -4.15
CA TRP A 95 11.80 21.93 -5.20
C TRP A 95 13.20 21.77 -4.61
N GLN A 96 13.93 20.77 -5.11
CA GLN A 96 15.31 20.51 -4.66
C GLN A 96 16.30 20.89 -5.77
N PRO A 97 16.96 22.05 -5.67
CA PRO A 97 17.84 22.55 -6.73
C PRO A 97 19.01 21.62 -7.06
N SER A 98 19.58 20.94 -6.07
CA SER A 98 20.70 20.03 -6.27
C SER A 98 20.34 18.75 -7.01
N LEU A 99 19.04 18.38 -7.00
CA LEU A 99 18.50 17.21 -7.72
C LEU A 99 17.79 17.61 -9.02
N GLY A 100 17.40 18.89 -9.17
CA GLY A 100 16.67 19.40 -10.31
C GLY A 100 15.24 18.85 -10.44
N VAL A 101 14.61 18.47 -9.32
CA VAL A 101 13.26 17.91 -9.26
C VAL A 101 12.51 18.39 -8.02
N TRP A 102 11.19 18.25 -8.03
CA TRP A 102 10.37 18.31 -6.84
C TRP A 102 10.46 16.99 -6.09
N VAL A 103 10.58 17.05 -4.78
CA VAL A 103 10.67 15.86 -3.90
C VAL A 103 9.45 15.82 -3.00
N LYS A 104 8.61 14.80 -3.15
CA LYS A 104 7.58 14.44 -2.17
C LYS A 104 8.23 13.53 -1.13
N ASP A 105 8.39 14.03 0.08
CA ASP A 105 9.15 13.35 1.13
C ASP A 105 8.24 12.62 2.14
N GLU A 106 8.24 11.30 2.07
CA GLU A 106 7.54 10.40 2.99
C GLU A 106 8.47 9.79 4.07
N THR A 107 9.74 10.19 4.12
CA THR A 107 10.72 9.57 5.04
C THR A 107 10.42 9.84 6.51
N ALA A 108 9.78 10.98 6.82
CA ALA A 108 9.34 11.35 8.17
C ALA A 108 7.86 11.02 8.44
N ASN A 109 7.16 10.38 7.51
CA ASN A 109 5.77 9.98 7.73
C ASN A 109 5.68 8.88 8.82
N VAL A 110 4.48 8.61 9.31
CA VAL A 110 4.19 7.55 10.29
C VAL A 110 4.88 6.24 9.86
N ALA A 111 5.51 5.55 10.78
CA ALA A 111 6.34 4.36 10.53
C ALA A 111 7.48 4.58 9.51
N GLY A 112 7.89 5.81 9.26
CA GLY A 112 9.01 6.15 8.37
C GLY A 112 8.77 5.85 6.89
N SER A 113 7.53 5.72 6.42
CA SER A 113 7.25 5.44 5.01
C SER A 113 5.82 5.71 4.58
N HIS A 114 5.62 5.83 3.25
CA HIS A 114 4.30 5.95 2.62
C HIS A 114 3.36 4.77 2.92
N LYS A 115 3.90 3.59 3.29
CA LYS A 115 3.10 2.37 3.56
C LYS A 115 2.07 2.57 4.66
N SER A 116 2.35 3.45 5.61
CA SER A 116 1.40 3.80 6.67
C SER A 116 0.11 4.44 6.16
N ARG A 117 0.16 5.18 5.04
CA ARG A 117 -1.05 5.78 4.43
C ARG A 117 -2.02 4.71 3.97
N HIS A 118 -1.52 3.71 3.24
CA HIS A 118 -2.31 2.58 2.75
C HIS A 118 -3.02 1.86 3.89
N LEU A 119 -2.26 1.52 4.94
CA LEU A 119 -2.77 0.74 6.06
C LEU A 119 -3.65 1.57 7.01
N MET A 120 -3.41 2.88 7.13
CA MET A 120 -4.31 3.78 7.84
C MET A 120 -5.69 3.87 7.15
N GLY A 121 -5.72 4.04 5.82
CA GLY A 121 -6.98 4.03 5.07
C GLY A 121 -7.75 2.73 5.26
N LEU A 122 -7.05 1.60 5.19
CA LEU A 122 -7.64 0.29 5.44
C LEU A 122 -8.14 0.13 6.89
N MET A 123 -7.40 0.64 7.89
CA MET A 123 -7.85 0.61 9.28
C MET A 123 -9.10 1.46 9.50
N ILE A 124 -9.17 2.66 8.92
CA ILE A 124 -10.37 3.50 8.97
C ILE A 124 -11.56 2.74 8.38
N TRP A 125 -11.38 2.06 7.24
CA TRP A 125 -12.42 1.20 6.68
C TRP A 125 -12.86 0.11 7.67
N LEU A 126 -11.93 -0.63 8.27
CA LEU A 126 -12.24 -1.69 9.22
C LEU A 126 -13.05 -1.18 10.42
N LEU A 127 -12.68 -0.01 10.97
CA LEU A 127 -13.41 0.60 12.08
C LEU A 127 -14.85 1.02 11.70
N VAL A 128 -15.08 1.41 10.45
CA VAL A 128 -16.43 1.66 9.93
C VAL A 128 -17.17 0.33 9.71
N ALA A 129 -16.51 -0.67 9.12
CA ALA A 129 -17.06 -1.98 8.85
C ALA A 129 -17.48 -2.74 10.13
N GLU A 130 -16.80 -2.51 11.25
CA GLU A 130 -17.16 -3.05 12.57
C GLU A 130 -18.53 -2.60 13.06
N ARG A 131 -19.04 -1.48 12.56
CA ARG A 131 -20.42 -1.03 12.83
C ARG A 131 -21.45 -1.81 12.03
N ILE A 132 -21.03 -2.43 10.91
CA ILE A 132 -21.87 -3.28 10.06
C ILE A 132 -21.80 -4.72 10.56
N ASP A 133 -20.58 -5.22 10.85
CA ASP A 133 -20.33 -6.57 11.36
C ASP A 133 -19.50 -6.52 12.67
N PRO A 134 -20.16 -6.60 13.84
CA PRO A 134 -19.49 -6.59 15.14
C PRO A 134 -18.55 -7.77 15.43
N THR A 135 -18.47 -8.74 14.53
CA THR A 135 -17.55 -9.90 14.69
C THR A 135 -16.14 -9.58 14.18
N LEU A 136 -15.97 -8.59 13.29
CA LEU A 136 -14.68 -8.21 12.71
C LEU A 136 -13.58 -7.88 13.74
N PRO A 137 -13.85 -7.20 14.85
CA PRO A 137 -12.82 -6.91 15.86
C PRO A 137 -12.16 -8.14 16.48
N ARG A 138 -12.82 -9.29 16.45
CA ARG A 138 -12.32 -10.56 17.01
C ARG A 138 -11.39 -11.31 16.05
N ARG A 139 -11.38 -10.94 14.78
CA ARG A 139 -10.54 -11.54 13.75
C ARG A 139 -9.17 -10.88 13.76
N PRO A 140 -8.05 -11.63 13.81
CA PRO A 140 -6.72 -11.05 13.73
C PRO A 140 -6.51 -10.41 12.36
N LEU A 141 -5.66 -9.40 12.31
CA LEU A 141 -5.12 -8.86 11.07
C LEU A 141 -3.94 -9.72 10.61
N ALA A 142 -3.71 -9.84 9.31
CA ALA A 142 -2.60 -10.62 8.77
C ALA A 142 -1.87 -9.89 7.65
N ILE A 143 -0.54 -10.04 7.62
CA ILE A 143 0.33 -9.52 6.55
C ILE A 143 1.52 -10.44 6.32
N ALA A 144 1.94 -10.60 5.05
CA ALA A 144 3.24 -11.16 4.69
C ALA A 144 4.16 -10.03 4.22
N SER A 145 5.12 -9.66 5.03
CA SER A 145 6.13 -8.64 4.69
C SER A 145 7.20 -8.57 5.77
N CYS A 146 8.46 -8.36 5.36
CA CYS A 146 9.61 -8.17 6.26
C CYS A 146 10.20 -6.75 6.23
N GLY A 147 9.45 -5.78 5.69
CA GLY A 147 9.94 -4.41 5.50
C GLY A 147 8.96 -3.32 5.94
N ASN A 148 8.97 -2.20 5.22
CA ASN A 148 8.16 -1.02 5.53
C ASN A 148 6.66 -1.30 5.67
N ALA A 149 6.11 -2.27 4.91
CA ALA A 149 4.70 -2.61 5.01
C ALA A 149 4.36 -3.32 6.34
N ALA A 150 5.23 -4.24 6.79
CA ALA A 150 5.03 -4.93 8.07
C ALA A 150 5.09 -3.96 9.26
N ILE A 151 6.08 -3.07 9.28
CA ILE A 151 6.22 -2.08 10.37
C ILE A 151 5.08 -1.08 10.37
N ALA A 152 4.65 -0.61 9.19
CA ALA A 152 3.48 0.24 9.07
C ALA A 152 2.20 -0.47 9.55
N ALA A 153 2.05 -1.77 9.21
CA ALA A 153 0.92 -2.59 9.68
C ALA A 153 0.93 -2.72 11.21
N ALA A 154 2.08 -3.04 11.80
CA ALA A 154 2.22 -3.18 13.24
C ALA A 154 1.94 -1.84 13.96
N THR A 155 2.46 -0.72 13.43
CA THR A 155 2.21 0.61 13.97
C THR A 155 0.72 0.97 13.98
N VAL A 156 0.04 0.77 12.86
CA VAL A 156 -1.40 1.10 12.73
C VAL A 156 -2.27 0.12 13.51
N ALA A 157 -1.95 -1.19 13.50
CA ALA A 157 -2.67 -2.19 14.28
C ALA A 157 -2.56 -1.93 15.79
N ARG A 158 -1.38 -1.55 16.28
CA ARG A 158 -1.16 -1.15 17.68
C ARG A 158 -2.01 0.05 18.05
N ALA A 159 -2.06 1.09 17.22
CA ALA A 159 -2.86 2.28 17.45
C ALA A 159 -4.37 1.96 17.54
N ALA A 160 -4.83 0.99 16.77
CA ALA A 160 -6.22 0.51 16.77
C ALA A 160 -6.48 -0.60 17.80
N HIS A 161 -5.50 -0.98 18.63
CA HIS A 161 -5.59 -2.10 19.60
C HIS A 161 -6.02 -3.42 18.94
N ARG A 162 -5.53 -3.71 17.71
CA ARG A 162 -5.84 -4.90 16.95
C ARG A 162 -4.67 -5.88 16.96
N ALA A 163 -4.97 -7.18 17.14
CA ALA A 163 -3.99 -8.23 16.99
C ALA A 163 -3.52 -8.32 15.53
N LEU A 164 -2.20 -8.44 15.31
CA LEU A 164 -1.60 -8.56 13.98
C LEU A 164 -0.67 -9.76 13.92
N GLU A 165 -0.89 -10.63 12.94
CA GLU A 165 0.00 -11.74 12.57
C GLU A 165 0.87 -11.28 11.38
N VAL A 166 2.20 -11.38 11.55
CA VAL A 166 3.18 -11.00 10.53
C VAL A 166 3.97 -12.23 10.12
N PHE A 167 3.86 -12.61 8.86
CA PHE A 167 4.59 -13.73 8.27
C PHE A 167 5.82 -13.18 7.55
N ILE A 168 7.01 -13.69 7.89
CA ILE A 168 8.29 -13.20 7.37
C ILE A 168 9.16 -14.37 6.86
N PRO A 169 10.07 -14.17 5.90
CA PRO A 169 11.10 -15.13 5.57
C PRO A 169 12.00 -15.43 6.78
N ALA A 170 12.43 -16.68 6.95
CA ALA A 170 13.25 -17.11 8.11
C ALA A 170 14.59 -16.36 8.25
N GLY A 171 15.13 -15.80 7.16
CA GLY A 171 16.36 -15.00 7.15
C GLY A 171 16.17 -13.50 7.39
N THR A 172 14.99 -13.05 7.80
CA THR A 172 14.69 -11.63 8.06
C THR A 172 15.62 -11.04 9.12
N ASN A 173 16.07 -9.80 8.90
CA ASN A 173 16.95 -9.08 9.80
C ASN A 173 16.37 -9.01 11.23
N ALA A 174 17.16 -9.45 12.22
CA ALA A 174 16.74 -9.53 13.62
C ALA A 174 16.21 -8.20 14.18
N ARG A 175 16.75 -7.05 13.74
CA ARG A 175 16.25 -5.72 14.17
C ARG A 175 14.83 -5.44 13.70
N VAL A 176 14.47 -5.92 12.50
CA VAL A 176 13.09 -5.79 12.00
C VAL A 176 12.16 -6.66 12.84
N VAL A 177 12.60 -7.87 13.20
CA VAL A 177 11.83 -8.77 14.06
C VAL A 177 11.60 -8.14 15.43
N GLU A 178 12.66 -7.63 16.08
CA GLU A 178 12.58 -6.92 17.35
C GLU A 178 11.62 -5.72 17.29
N GLU A 179 11.72 -4.90 16.23
CA GLU A 179 10.83 -3.74 16.02
C GLU A 179 9.36 -4.15 15.89
N LEU A 180 9.08 -5.25 15.17
CA LEU A 180 7.72 -5.78 15.03
C LEU A 180 7.16 -6.32 16.35
N GLU A 181 7.99 -7.06 17.12
CA GLU A 181 7.62 -7.58 18.43
C GLU A 181 7.40 -6.46 19.45
N ASP A 182 8.24 -5.42 19.44
CA ASP A 182 8.08 -4.21 20.27
C ASP A 182 6.79 -3.44 19.94
N LEU A 183 6.35 -3.50 18.70
CA LEU A 183 5.06 -2.98 18.26
C LEU A 183 3.86 -3.89 18.63
N GLY A 184 4.14 -5.07 19.21
CA GLY A 184 3.12 -6.01 19.67
C GLY A 184 2.58 -6.94 18.59
N ALA A 185 3.27 -7.10 17.46
CA ALA A 185 2.91 -8.04 16.42
C ALA A 185 3.31 -9.49 16.77
N TYR A 186 2.54 -10.46 16.32
CA TYR A 186 2.88 -11.88 16.37
C TYR A 186 3.67 -12.26 15.13
N VAL A 187 4.99 -12.38 15.26
CA VAL A 187 5.89 -12.64 14.13
C VAL A 187 6.09 -14.15 13.95
N THR A 188 5.87 -14.64 12.74
CA THR A 188 6.05 -16.04 12.37
C THR A 188 7.08 -16.16 11.25
N PRO A 189 8.30 -16.62 11.53
CA PRO A 189 9.27 -16.95 10.49
C PRO A 189 8.80 -18.15 9.65
N CYS A 190 8.93 -18.03 8.33
CA CYS A 190 8.50 -19.05 7.37
C CYS A 190 9.71 -19.56 6.59
N GLU A 191 9.99 -20.85 6.69
CA GLU A 191 11.08 -21.49 5.97
C GLU A 191 10.63 -21.98 4.59
N ARG A 192 11.52 -21.94 3.59
CA ARG A 192 11.27 -22.59 2.30
C ARG A 192 11.31 -24.11 2.48
N SER A 193 10.19 -24.76 2.24
CA SER A 193 10.15 -26.22 2.06
C SER A 193 10.67 -26.55 0.65
N GLY A 194 11.59 -27.51 0.55
CA GLY A 194 12.39 -27.78 -0.67
C GLY A 194 11.63 -28.12 -1.95
N ASP A 195 10.32 -28.39 -1.89
CA ASP A 195 9.51 -28.88 -3.03
C ASP A 195 8.33 -27.93 -3.36
N GLY A 196 8.16 -26.81 -2.67
CA GLY A 196 7.02 -25.89 -2.84
C GLY A 196 7.41 -24.61 -3.56
N GLY A 197 6.87 -24.37 -4.74
CA GLY A 197 6.99 -23.08 -5.44
C GLY A 197 6.27 -21.96 -4.69
N GLY A 198 6.84 -20.76 -4.69
CA GLY A 198 6.26 -19.53 -4.12
C GLY A 198 6.91 -19.06 -2.82
N ASP A 199 6.55 -17.85 -2.39
CA ASP A 199 7.00 -17.25 -1.13
C ASP A 199 6.31 -17.93 0.07
N PRO A 200 7.05 -18.60 0.98
CA PRO A 200 6.46 -19.28 2.12
C PRO A 200 5.73 -18.33 3.08
N ALA A 201 6.19 -17.09 3.24
CA ALA A 201 5.51 -16.09 4.07
C ALA A 201 4.14 -15.72 3.46
N TYR A 202 4.07 -15.53 2.15
CA TYR A 202 2.83 -15.26 1.46
C TYR A 202 1.85 -16.44 1.52
N LEU A 203 2.34 -17.67 1.36
CA LEU A 203 1.49 -18.87 1.49
C LEU A 203 0.89 -18.98 2.90
N ARG A 204 1.69 -18.75 3.95
CA ARG A 204 1.19 -18.75 5.35
C ARG A 204 0.19 -17.63 5.60
N PHE A 205 0.42 -16.44 5.05
CA PHE A 205 -0.55 -15.36 5.07
C PHE A 205 -1.88 -15.78 4.43
N ARG A 206 -1.85 -16.40 3.25
CA ARG A 206 -3.04 -16.90 2.57
C ARG A 206 -3.80 -17.95 3.39
N GLU A 207 -3.09 -18.85 4.06
CA GLU A 207 -3.68 -19.83 4.98
C GLU A 207 -4.35 -19.13 6.18
N ALA A 208 -3.72 -18.13 6.78
CA ALA A 208 -4.30 -17.38 7.88
C ALA A 208 -5.59 -16.64 7.44
N VAL A 209 -5.57 -16.01 6.26
CA VAL A 209 -6.77 -15.38 5.68
C VAL A 209 -7.88 -16.39 5.42
N ALA A 210 -7.55 -17.57 4.88
CA ALA A 210 -8.52 -18.65 4.68
C ALA A 210 -9.09 -19.18 6.01
N ALA A 211 -8.29 -19.14 7.09
CA ALA A 211 -8.71 -19.50 8.45
C ALA A 211 -9.51 -18.38 9.15
N GLY A 212 -9.67 -17.21 8.51
CA GLY A 212 -10.52 -16.14 9.01
C GLY A 212 -9.80 -14.86 9.42
N ALA A 213 -8.48 -14.75 9.31
CA ALA A 213 -7.78 -13.47 9.49
C ALA A 213 -8.21 -12.44 8.43
N LEU A 214 -8.08 -11.15 8.75
CA LEU A 214 -8.36 -10.07 7.81
C LEU A 214 -7.09 -9.69 7.05
N PRO A 215 -7.10 -9.61 5.70
CA PRO A 215 -5.93 -9.21 4.92
C PRO A 215 -5.61 -7.73 5.16
N PHE A 216 -4.57 -7.47 5.96
CA PHE A 216 -4.09 -6.13 6.31
C PHE A 216 -2.73 -5.88 5.64
N THR A 217 -2.74 -5.83 4.32
CA THR A 217 -1.56 -5.85 3.45
C THR A 217 -1.59 -4.73 2.42
N CYS A 218 -0.43 -4.35 1.87
CA CYS A 218 -0.29 -3.37 0.79
C CYS A 218 -0.34 -4.01 -0.61
N GLN A 219 -1.12 -5.08 -0.78
CA GLN A 219 -1.29 -5.81 -2.03
C GLN A 219 -2.74 -5.68 -2.49
N GLY A 220 -3.00 -4.94 -3.57
CA GLY A 220 -4.35 -4.66 -4.04
C GLY A 220 -5.12 -5.90 -4.50
N ASN A 221 -4.42 -6.93 -4.98
CA ASN A 221 -5.02 -8.23 -5.34
C ASN A 221 -5.53 -9.02 -4.12
N GLU A 222 -4.99 -8.78 -2.92
CA GLU A 222 -5.44 -9.39 -1.67
C GLU A 222 -6.47 -8.49 -0.94
N ASN A 223 -6.34 -7.17 -1.10
CA ASN A 223 -7.28 -6.21 -0.53
C ASN A 223 -7.29 -4.92 -1.35
N GLY A 224 -8.26 -4.79 -2.25
CA GLY A 224 -8.38 -3.61 -3.13
C GLY A 224 -8.61 -2.28 -2.40
N LEU A 225 -9.14 -2.31 -1.17
CA LEU A 225 -9.37 -1.09 -0.38
C LEU A 225 -8.08 -0.44 0.12
N VAL A 226 -6.96 -1.14 0.10
CA VAL A 226 -5.67 -0.60 0.54
C VAL A 226 -5.17 0.54 -0.34
N ILE A 227 -5.61 0.61 -1.59
CA ILE A 227 -5.21 1.65 -2.54
C ILE A 227 -5.67 3.02 -2.08
N GLU A 228 -6.91 3.13 -1.58
CA GLU A 228 -7.54 4.40 -1.16
C GLU A 228 -6.71 5.18 -0.13
N GLY A 229 -6.10 4.49 0.84
CA GLY A 229 -5.23 5.17 1.81
C GLY A 229 -4.01 5.84 1.17
N GLY A 230 -3.43 5.19 0.16
CA GLY A 230 -2.30 5.71 -0.61
C GLY A 230 -2.68 6.89 -1.52
N GLU A 231 -3.93 7.00 -1.95
CA GLU A 231 -4.43 8.11 -2.78
C GLU A 231 -4.28 9.47 -2.07
N THR A 232 -4.25 9.49 -0.73
CA THR A 232 -3.99 10.71 0.04
C THR A 232 -2.70 11.40 -0.35
N LEU A 233 -1.65 10.64 -0.71
CA LEU A 233 -0.40 11.18 -1.22
C LEU A 233 -0.59 11.85 -2.59
N GLY A 234 -1.33 11.23 -3.49
CA GLY A 234 -1.65 11.80 -4.80
C GLY A 234 -2.49 13.06 -4.69
N TRP A 235 -3.50 13.10 -3.81
CA TRP A 235 -4.32 14.29 -3.57
C TRP A 235 -3.52 15.44 -2.96
N GLU A 236 -2.53 15.16 -2.10
CA GLU A 236 -1.60 16.16 -1.62
C GLU A 236 -0.73 16.71 -2.76
N LEU A 237 -0.18 15.85 -3.63
CA LEU A 237 0.65 16.25 -4.77
C LEU A 237 -0.08 17.21 -5.70
N ILE A 238 -1.35 16.94 -6.02
CA ILE A 238 -2.17 17.80 -6.89
C ILE A 238 -2.25 19.23 -6.33
N SER A 239 -2.38 19.37 -5.00
CA SER A 239 -2.45 20.68 -4.37
C SER A 239 -1.08 21.35 -4.16
N GLN A 240 -0.02 20.57 -3.97
CA GLN A 240 1.34 21.08 -3.70
C GLN A 240 2.13 21.38 -4.98
N CYS A 241 1.89 20.62 -6.04
CA CYS A 241 2.59 20.73 -7.32
C CYS A 241 1.60 20.79 -8.49
N PRO A 242 0.75 21.84 -8.61
CA PRO A 242 -0.33 21.90 -9.59
C PRO A 242 0.18 21.87 -11.05
N ASP A 243 1.41 22.34 -11.27
CA ASP A 243 2.03 22.42 -12.60
C ASP A 243 2.95 21.22 -12.91
N VAL A 244 2.81 20.11 -12.14
CA VAL A 244 3.58 18.90 -12.41
C VAL A 244 3.26 18.34 -13.80
N GLU A 245 4.32 18.02 -14.56
CA GLU A 245 4.19 17.43 -15.90
C GLU A 245 4.60 15.95 -15.92
N ARG A 246 5.43 15.53 -14.94
CA ARG A 246 5.98 14.17 -14.86
C ARG A 246 6.08 13.71 -13.40
N ILE A 247 5.62 12.50 -13.12
CA ILE A 247 5.82 11.85 -11.81
C ILE A 247 6.59 10.55 -12.06
N VAL A 248 7.69 10.36 -11.33
CA VAL A 248 8.53 9.15 -11.44
C VAL A 248 8.41 8.35 -10.16
N ILE A 249 7.93 7.10 -10.27
CA ILE A 249 7.52 6.27 -9.13
C ILE A 249 8.25 4.93 -9.19
N GLN A 250 8.96 4.56 -8.12
CA GLN A 250 9.49 3.21 -7.97
C GLN A 250 8.38 2.21 -7.71
N VAL A 251 8.47 1.03 -8.32
CA VAL A 251 7.41 0.02 -8.32
C VAL A 251 7.95 -1.36 -7.96
N GLY A 252 7.43 -1.93 -6.85
CA GLY A 252 7.43 -3.34 -6.57
C GLY A 252 6.02 -3.91 -6.84
N GLY A 253 5.22 -4.13 -5.81
CA GLY A 253 3.83 -4.62 -5.93
C GLY A 253 2.83 -3.66 -6.59
N GLY A 254 3.17 -2.38 -6.77
CA GLY A 254 2.39 -1.43 -7.57
C GLY A 254 1.39 -0.56 -6.80
N ALA A 255 1.09 -0.84 -5.53
CA ALA A 255 0.04 -0.13 -4.79
C ALA A 255 0.23 1.40 -4.75
N LEU A 256 1.48 1.89 -4.56
CA LEU A 256 1.74 3.33 -4.54
C LEU A 256 1.46 3.98 -5.90
N ALA A 257 1.98 3.39 -6.98
CA ALA A 257 1.79 3.92 -8.33
C ALA A 257 0.31 3.89 -8.72
N SER A 258 -0.39 2.77 -8.42
CA SER A 258 -1.83 2.64 -8.61
C SER A 258 -2.61 3.72 -7.84
N ALA A 259 -2.27 3.97 -6.59
CA ALA A 259 -2.92 4.99 -5.76
C ALA A 259 -2.69 6.42 -6.28
N VAL A 260 -1.46 6.77 -6.65
CA VAL A 260 -1.16 8.10 -7.21
C VAL A 260 -1.90 8.30 -8.52
N ILE A 261 -1.88 7.33 -9.42
CA ILE A 261 -2.61 7.38 -10.71
C ILE A 261 -4.13 7.51 -10.47
N ALA A 262 -4.69 6.73 -9.53
CA ALA A 262 -6.11 6.80 -9.19
C ALA A 262 -6.51 8.19 -8.67
N ALA A 263 -5.70 8.77 -7.79
CA ALA A 263 -5.93 10.11 -7.24
C ALA A 263 -6.01 11.20 -8.33
N PHE A 264 -5.09 11.17 -9.29
CA PHE A 264 -5.10 12.11 -10.41
C PHE A 264 -6.28 11.85 -11.36
N ASN A 265 -6.62 10.59 -11.64
CA ASN A 265 -7.78 10.23 -12.45
C ASN A 265 -9.09 10.73 -11.83
N ASP A 266 -9.27 10.60 -10.52
CA ASP A 266 -10.43 11.14 -9.80
C ASP A 266 -10.57 12.65 -10.03
N PHE A 267 -9.46 13.41 -9.87
CA PHE A 267 -9.50 14.86 -10.01
C PHE A 267 -9.78 15.32 -11.44
N VAL A 268 -9.28 14.60 -12.44
CA VAL A 268 -9.67 14.84 -13.84
C VAL A 268 -11.16 14.53 -14.04
N ALA A 269 -11.64 13.39 -13.54
CA ALA A 269 -13.05 12.99 -13.69
C ALA A 269 -14.02 13.95 -12.97
N LEU A 270 -13.57 14.58 -11.88
CA LEU A 270 -14.31 15.60 -11.14
C LEU A 270 -14.19 17.01 -11.75
N GLY A 271 -13.36 17.20 -12.79
CA GLY A 271 -13.08 18.50 -13.39
C GLY A 271 -12.31 19.46 -12.48
N LEU A 272 -11.53 18.93 -11.53
CA LEU A 272 -10.70 19.70 -10.61
C LEU A 272 -9.29 19.99 -11.16
N ILE A 273 -8.84 19.19 -12.10
CA ILE A 273 -7.65 19.41 -12.93
C ILE A 273 -7.96 19.06 -14.38
N ASP A 274 -7.26 19.74 -15.32
CA ASP A 274 -7.56 19.61 -16.75
C ASP A 274 -6.82 18.45 -17.42
N ARG A 275 -5.69 18.00 -16.85
CA ARG A 275 -4.82 16.98 -17.46
C ARG A 275 -4.10 16.13 -16.43
N LEU A 276 -3.73 14.92 -16.85
CA LEU A 276 -2.85 14.04 -16.09
C LEU A 276 -1.38 14.42 -16.35
N PRO A 277 -0.48 14.34 -15.35
CA PRO A 277 0.96 14.31 -15.59
C PRO A 277 1.34 12.97 -16.24
N ARG A 278 2.52 12.91 -16.86
CA ARG A 278 3.10 11.65 -17.32
C ARG A 278 3.55 10.81 -16.12
N PHE A 279 3.14 9.54 -16.09
CA PHE A 279 3.55 8.59 -15.06
C PHE A 279 4.65 7.67 -15.57
N ASP A 280 5.87 7.87 -15.11
CA ASP A 280 6.99 6.97 -15.36
C ASP A 280 7.21 6.05 -14.15
N THR A 281 7.54 4.79 -14.40
CA THR A 281 7.80 3.82 -13.34
C THR A 281 9.25 3.36 -13.35
N VAL A 282 9.77 2.97 -12.17
CA VAL A 282 11.16 2.52 -12.00
C VAL A 282 11.18 1.14 -11.36
N GLN A 283 11.88 0.21 -12.00
CA GLN A 283 12.22 -1.10 -11.45
C GLN A 283 13.73 -1.36 -11.60
N THR A 284 14.23 -2.44 -11.00
CA THR A 284 15.66 -2.79 -11.05
C THR A 284 15.94 -3.80 -12.15
N THR A 285 17.17 -3.85 -12.67
CA THR A 285 17.61 -4.91 -13.62
C THR A 285 17.51 -6.31 -13.03
N SER A 286 17.41 -6.43 -11.71
CA SER A 286 17.26 -7.70 -11.00
C SER A 286 15.82 -8.21 -10.98
N CYS A 287 14.82 -7.29 -11.06
CA CYS A 287 13.40 -7.64 -11.01
C CYS A 287 12.56 -6.51 -11.64
N TYR A 288 11.92 -6.79 -12.80
CA TYR A 288 11.14 -5.80 -13.54
C TYR A 288 9.85 -6.38 -14.19
N PRO A 289 8.99 -7.06 -13.39
CA PRO A 289 7.78 -7.68 -13.92
C PRO A 289 6.80 -6.68 -14.54
N LEU A 290 6.76 -5.43 -14.06
CA LEU A 290 5.88 -4.40 -14.63
C LEU A 290 6.34 -3.96 -16.02
N GLU A 291 7.64 -3.71 -16.21
CA GLU A 291 8.19 -3.36 -17.53
C GLU A 291 7.93 -4.47 -18.52
N ARG A 292 8.19 -5.72 -18.13
CA ARG A 292 7.90 -6.89 -18.94
C ARG A 292 6.44 -6.97 -19.39
N ALA A 293 5.49 -6.66 -18.49
CA ALA A 293 4.08 -6.59 -18.82
C ALA A 293 3.76 -5.40 -19.73
N TYR A 294 4.29 -4.22 -19.41
CA TYR A 294 4.05 -2.97 -20.16
C TYR A 294 4.46 -3.09 -21.63
N GLU A 295 5.63 -3.68 -21.90
CA GLU A 295 6.15 -3.86 -23.27
C GLU A 295 5.33 -4.87 -24.12
N ARG A 296 4.48 -5.70 -23.48
CA ARG A 296 3.64 -6.69 -24.13
C ARG A 296 2.20 -6.26 -24.35
N VAL A 297 1.76 -5.18 -23.69
CA VAL A 297 0.35 -4.77 -23.72
C VAL A 297 0.07 -3.92 -24.96
N ASP A 298 -0.60 -4.52 -25.96
CA ASP A 298 -1.21 -3.80 -27.07
C ASP A 298 -2.68 -3.46 -26.78
N ASP A 299 -3.41 -4.37 -26.11
CA ASP A 299 -4.80 -4.21 -25.65
C ASP A 299 -4.91 -4.54 -24.17
N LEU A 300 -5.10 -3.53 -23.34
CA LEU A 300 -5.22 -3.71 -21.89
C LEU A 300 -6.47 -4.52 -21.49
N GLY A 301 -7.55 -4.43 -22.26
CA GLY A 301 -8.76 -5.21 -22.04
C GLY A 301 -8.50 -6.71 -22.26
N TYR A 302 -7.76 -7.06 -23.31
CA TYR A 302 -7.29 -8.43 -23.53
C TYR A 302 -6.36 -8.87 -22.39
N ALA A 303 -5.36 -8.05 -22.08
CA ALA A 303 -4.35 -8.36 -21.06
C ALA A 303 -4.96 -8.62 -19.67
N ARG A 304 -5.99 -7.86 -19.29
CA ARG A 304 -6.73 -8.13 -18.04
C ARG A 304 -7.48 -9.45 -18.04
N ARG A 305 -7.96 -9.94 -19.18
CA ARG A 305 -8.65 -11.24 -19.27
C ARG A 305 -7.71 -12.44 -19.43
N HIS A 306 -6.45 -12.19 -19.68
CA HIS A 306 -5.40 -13.20 -19.89
C HIS A 306 -4.17 -12.83 -19.05
N ARG A 307 -4.39 -12.63 -17.73
CA ARG A 307 -3.39 -12.11 -16.80
C ARG A 307 -2.07 -12.89 -16.87
N SER A 308 -2.13 -14.22 -16.96
CA SER A 308 -0.95 -15.08 -16.95
C SER A 308 -0.02 -14.90 -18.16
N GLU A 309 -0.50 -14.33 -19.27
CA GLU A 309 0.33 -13.98 -20.43
C GLU A 309 1.16 -12.71 -20.23
N PHE A 310 0.79 -11.87 -19.23
CA PHE A 310 1.39 -10.55 -18.98
C PHE A 310 2.07 -10.44 -17.63
N MET A 311 1.52 -11.08 -16.59
CA MET A 311 2.02 -10.99 -15.23
C MET A 311 2.13 -12.38 -14.60
N TRP A 312 3.36 -12.80 -14.35
CA TRP A 312 3.71 -14.07 -13.71
C TRP A 312 4.92 -13.88 -12.80
N PRO A 313 5.17 -14.76 -11.81
CA PRO A 313 6.28 -14.66 -10.90
C PRO A 313 7.64 -14.52 -11.60
N TRP A 314 8.52 -13.71 -11.02
CA TRP A 314 9.88 -13.53 -11.48
C TRP A 314 10.67 -14.84 -11.34
N GLU A 315 11.39 -15.25 -12.39
CA GLU A 315 11.95 -16.60 -12.52
C GLU A 315 13.21 -16.83 -11.69
N THR A 316 13.86 -15.77 -11.24
CA THR A 316 15.13 -15.84 -10.49
C THR A 316 14.98 -15.11 -9.15
N GLU A 317 15.77 -15.54 -8.15
CA GLU A 317 15.82 -14.82 -6.88
C GLU A 317 16.38 -13.40 -7.10
N PRO A 318 15.59 -12.34 -6.92
CA PRO A 318 16.06 -10.99 -7.19
C PRO A 318 16.96 -10.47 -6.08
N ARG A 319 17.96 -9.66 -6.43
CA ARG A 319 18.88 -9.02 -5.48
C ARG A 319 19.17 -7.59 -5.90
N SER A 320 18.94 -6.65 -4.99
CA SER A 320 19.22 -5.22 -5.19
C SER A 320 19.35 -4.52 -3.85
N VAL A 321 20.05 -3.39 -3.79
CA VAL A 321 20.03 -2.47 -2.64
C VAL A 321 18.62 -1.89 -2.41
N ALA A 322 17.77 -1.86 -3.43
CA ALA A 322 16.38 -1.42 -3.37
C ALA A 322 15.43 -2.60 -3.07
N GLU A 323 15.68 -3.32 -1.97
CA GLU A 323 14.98 -4.57 -1.60
C GLU A 323 13.45 -4.44 -1.57
N GLY A 324 12.92 -3.28 -1.23
CA GLY A 324 11.46 -3.06 -1.08
C GLY A 324 10.70 -2.90 -2.40
N ILE A 325 11.35 -3.09 -3.57
CA ILE A 325 10.71 -3.11 -4.89
C ILE A 325 11.07 -4.39 -5.68
N LEU A 326 11.39 -5.46 -4.97
CA LEU A 326 11.73 -6.77 -5.54
C LEU A 326 10.56 -7.76 -5.46
N ASP A 327 9.33 -7.28 -5.58
CA ASP A 327 8.17 -8.16 -5.65
C ASP A 327 8.20 -8.99 -6.93
N ASP A 328 8.02 -10.30 -6.83
CA ASP A 328 8.02 -11.25 -7.96
C ASP A 328 6.98 -10.90 -9.02
N GLU A 329 5.87 -10.30 -8.60
CA GLU A 329 4.82 -9.76 -9.46
C GLU A 329 4.45 -8.34 -9.03
N THR A 330 4.05 -7.52 -9.98
CA THR A 330 3.40 -6.25 -9.68
C THR A 330 1.90 -6.48 -9.52
N TYR A 331 1.41 -6.56 -8.29
CA TYR A 331 0.03 -6.97 -7.97
C TYR A 331 -1.03 -6.03 -8.56
N ASP A 332 -0.73 -4.73 -8.63
CA ASP A 332 -1.61 -3.68 -9.17
C ASP A 332 -1.21 -3.28 -10.61
N TRP A 333 -0.56 -4.18 -11.34
CA TRP A 333 0.07 -3.92 -12.63
C TRP A 333 -0.86 -3.30 -13.68
N ALA A 334 -2.09 -3.82 -13.83
CA ALA A 334 -3.00 -3.38 -14.88
C ALA A 334 -3.48 -1.93 -14.67
N ALA A 335 -3.65 -1.49 -13.41
CA ALA A 335 -3.97 -0.10 -13.09
C ALA A 335 -2.78 0.83 -13.37
N VAL A 336 -1.56 0.39 -13.05
CA VAL A 336 -0.33 1.15 -13.32
C VAL A 336 -0.09 1.26 -14.83
N VAL A 337 -0.15 0.16 -15.57
CA VAL A 337 -0.01 0.14 -17.05
C VAL A 337 -1.05 1.04 -17.69
N GLN A 338 -2.31 1.02 -17.22
CA GLN A 338 -3.36 1.90 -17.72
C GLN A 338 -2.97 3.38 -17.61
N GLY A 339 -2.48 3.80 -16.45
CA GLY A 339 -2.06 5.19 -16.24
C GLY A 339 -0.85 5.58 -17.10
N MET A 340 0.12 4.67 -17.23
CA MET A 340 1.29 4.87 -18.08
C MET A 340 0.88 5.02 -19.56
N LEU A 341 0.06 4.12 -20.08
CA LEU A 341 -0.42 4.17 -21.49
C LEU A 341 -1.22 5.46 -21.75
N ALA A 342 -2.11 5.85 -20.82
CA ALA A 342 -2.93 7.06 -20.96
C ALA A 342 -2.10 8.36 -21.00
N THR A 343 -0.89 8.35 -20.46
CA THR A 343 -0.04 9.56 -20.32
C THR A 343 1.26 9.50 -21.14
N GLY A 344 1.47 8.44 -21.91
CA GLY A 344 2.72 8.22 -22.64
C GLY A 344 3.92 7.96 -21.72
N GLY A 345 3.65 7.46 -20.51
CA GLY A 345 4.64 7.09 -19.50
C GLY A 345 5.62 6.03 -19.97
N LYS A 346 6.70 5.85 -19.22
CA LYS A 346 7.77 4.89 -19.53
C LYS A 346 8.03 3.97 -18.36
N ALA A 347 8.18 2.69 -18.63
CA ALA A 347 8.80 1.75 -17.72
C ALA A 347 10.32 1.90 -17.82
N ILE A 348 10.97 2.20 -16.69
CA ILE A 348 12.41 2.46 -16.64
C ILE A 348 13.04 1.38 -15.77
N VAL A 349 13.90 0.57 -16.37
CA VAL A 349 14.71 -0.42 -15.65
C VAL A 349 16.10 0.16 -15.44
N VAL A 350 16.54 0.20 -14.17
CA VAL A 350 17.80 0.83 -13.78
C VAL A 350 18.77 -0.19 -13.18
N PRO A 351 20.08 -0.07 -13.47
CA PRO A 351 21.10 -0.91 -12.86
C PRO A 351 21.38 -0.50 -11.42
N GLU A 352 22.05 -1.39 -10.70
CA GLU A 352 22.37 -1.24 -9.27
C GLU A 352 23.18 0.01 -8.96
N GLU A 353 24.16 0.32 -9.82
CA GLU A 353 25.03 1.50 -9.67
C GLU A 353 24.22 2.80 -9.68
N GLN A 354 23.17 2.86 -10.48
CA GLN A 354 22.32 4.03 -10.62
C GLN A 354 21.39 4.20 -9.41
N LEU A 355 20.94 3.09 -8.78
CA LEU A 355 20.21 3.12 -7.51
C LEU A 355 21.09 3.67 -6.38
N ILE A 356 22.35 3.20 -6.31
CA ILE A 356 23.33 3.66 -5.32
C ILE A 356 23.65 5.14 -5.53
N GLU A 357 23.83 5.59 -6.79
CA GLU A 357 24.07 6.99 -7.13
C GLU A 357 22.88 7.88 -6.72
N ALA A 358 21.65 7.45 -7.06
CA ALA A 358 20.43 8.18 -6.70
C ALA A 358 20.28 8.34 -5.19
N ASN A 359 20.54 7.28 -4.42
CA ASN A 359 20.49 7.35 -2.96
C ASN A 359 21.59 8.27 -2.41
N ARG A 360 22.81 8.21 -2.94
CA ARG A 360 23.89 9.11 -2.54
C ARG A 360 23.53 10.58 -2.79
N ALA A 361 22.94 10.89 -3.95
CA ALA A 361 22.49 12.23 -4.29
C ALA A 361 21.36 12.71 -3.35
N ALA A 362 20.35 11.85 -3.09
CA ALA A 362 19.27 12.15 -2.15
C ALA A 362 19.80 12.48 -0.76
N ARG A 363 20.74 11.69 -0.25
CA ARG A 363 21.36 11.91 1.06
C ARG A 363 22.24 13.17 1.10
N ALA A 364 22.96 13.46 0.02
CA ALA A 364 23.74 14.70 -0.10
C ALA A 364 22.82 15.94 -0.14
N ALA A 365 21.59 15.78 -0.61
CA ALA A 365 20.55 16.81 -0.57
C ALA A 365 19.82 16.91 0.78
N GLY A 366 20.20 16.11 1.79
CA GLY A 366 19.68 16.17 3.16
C GLY A 366 18.51 15.24 3.45
N TYR A 367 18.16 14.31 2.55
CA TYR A 367 17.07 13.36 2.78
C TYR A 367 17.58 12.04 3.42
N GLU A 368 16.90 11.58 4.44
CA GLU A 368 17.19 10.28 5.09
C GLU A 368 16.53 9.09 4.36
N ALA A 369 16.42 9.16 3.03
CA ALA A 369 15.81 8.13 2.22
C ALA A 369 16.66 6.85 2.17
N SER A 370 15.98 5.69 2.23
CA SER A 370 16.61 4.40 1.92
C SER A 370 16.85 4.27 0.40
N GLU A 371 17.61 3.26 0.01
CA GLU A 371 17.85 2.95 -1.41
C GLU A 371 16.52 2.67 -2.14
N THR A 372 15.63 1.88 -1.54
CA THR A 372 14.23 1.72 -2.01
C THR A 372 13.50 3.06 -2.06
N GLY A 373 13.65 3.86 -1.01
CA GLY A 373 12.95 5.14 -0.86
C GLY A 373 13.32 6.14 -1.95
N SER A 374 14.55 6.14 -2.43
CA SER A 374 15.07 7.07 -3.45
C SER A 374 15.12 6.49 -4.88
N ALA A 375 14.68 5.24 -5.09
CA ALA A 375 14.82 4.55 -6.37
C ALA A 375 14.11 5.27 -7.55
N GLY A 376 13.04 6.02 -7.29
CA GLY A 376 12.40 6.86 -8.30
C GLY A 376 13.36 7.91 -8.92
N TYR A 377 14.27 8.45 -8.13
CA TYR A 377 15.27 9.39 -8.64
C TYR A 377 16.30 8.72 -9.58
N ALA A 378 16.58 7.43 -9.43
CA ALA A 378 17.40 6.69 -10.39
C ALA A 378 16.76 6.69 -11.79
N GLY A 379 15.42 6.63 -11.87
CA GLY A 379 14.72 6.80 -13.15
C GLY A 379 14.87 8.18 -13.78
N VAL A 380 14.98 9.25 -12.96
CA VAL A 380 15.27 10.60 -13.46
C VAL A 380 16.69 10.68 -14.01
N LEU A 381 17.66 10.08 -13.31
CA LEU A 381 19.06 10.02 -13.78
C LEU A 381 19.18 9.21 -15.09
N ALA A 382 18.44 8.09 -15.20
CA ALA A 382 18.41 7.27 -16.41
C ALA A 382 17.75 7.96 -17.60
N ARG A 383 16.71 8.75 -17.35
CA ARG A 383 15.93 9.47 -18.38
C ARG A 383 15.69 10.93 -17.96
N PRO A 384 16.70 11.81 -18.07
CA PRO A 384 16.57 13.24 -17.80
C PRO A 384 15.47 13.87 -18.67
N SER A 385 14.73 14.82 -18.11
CA SER A 385 13.70 15.58 -18.82
C SER A 385 13.74 17.04 -18.40
N LYS A 386 13.19 17.91 -19.26
CA LYS A 386 12.96 19.34 -18.95
C LYS A 386 11.59 19.57 -18.30
N GLU A 387 10.75 18.53 -18.25
CA GLU A 387 9.43 18.60 -17.65
C GLU A 387 9.51 18.85 -16.14
N SER A 388 8.56 19.60 -15.59
CA SER A 388 8.39 19.75 -14.15
C SER A 388 8.15 18.37 -13.52
N THR A 389 9.20 17.80 -12.93
CA THR A 389 9.24 16.42 -12.49
C THR A 389 9.15 16.31 -10.96
N VAL A 390 8.27 15.45 -10.47
CA VAL A 390 8.20 15.02 -9.06
C VAL A 390 8.78 13.62 -8.92
N VAL A 391 9.60 13.42 -7.88
CA VAL A 391 10.00 12.10 -7.38
C VAL A 391 9.45 11.88 -5.98
N LEU A 392 9.21 10.61 -5.61
CA LEU A 392 8.70 10.24 -4.30
C LEU A 392 9.82 9.61 -3.48
N PHE A 393 10.20 10.24 -2.35
CA PHE A 393 11.09 9.60 -1.39
C PHE A 393 10.23 8.85 -0.37
N THR A 394 10.05 7.56 -0.63
CA THR A 394 8.94 6.76 -0.11
C THR A 394 9.17 6.12 1.24
N GLY A 395 10.41 6.11 1.74
CA GLY A 395 10.72 5.50 3.03
C GLY A 395 12.11 5.84 3.53
N CYS A 396 12.24 5.92 4.85
CA CYS A 396 13.48 6.25 5.52
C CYS A 396 14.46 5.07 5.54
N ARG A 397 15.71 5.39 5.77
CA ARG A 397 16.77 4.43 6.08
C ARG A 397 16.58 3.93 7.51
N ARG A 398 16.54 2.61 7.71
CA ARG A 398 16.28 2.01 9.02
C ARG A 398 17.48 1.96 9.97
N ALA A 399 18.43 2.88 9.89
CA ALA A 399 19.48 3.03 10.92
C ALA A 399 19.02 3.89 12.12
N GLY A 400 17.81 4.45 12.07
CA GLY A 400 17.17 5.18 13.14
C GLY A 400 15.74 5.52 12.71
N VAL A 401 14.77 4.83 13.31
CA VAL A 401 13.38 5.27 13.23
C VAL A 401 13.35 6.70 13.77
N PRO A 402 12.81 7.71 13.04
CA PRO A 402 12.61 9.02 13.61
C PRO A 402 11.83 8.86 14.90
N ALA A 403 12.27 9.51 15.97
CA ALA A 403 11.64 9.51 17.28
C ALA A 403 10.30 10.27 17.22
N GLY A 404 9.31 9.68 16.56
CA GLY A 404 7.98 10.23 16.36
C GLY A 404 6.85 9.42 16.98
N TRP A 405 7.18 8.27 17.59
CA TRP A 405 6.20 7.60 18.44
C TRP A 405 6.16 8.30 19.81
N PRO A 406 4.99 8.67 20.35
CA PRO A 406 4.88 9.24 21.68
C PRO A 406 5.48 8.25 22.70
N ARG A 407 6.64 8.60 23.28
CA ARG A 407 7.20 7.86 24.42
C ARG A 407 6.19 7.96 25.54
N GLY A 408 5.54 6.86 25.90
CA GLY A 408 4.60 6.83 27.01
C GLY A 408 3.20 6.27 26.71
N VAL A 409 2.92 5.85 25.47
CA VAL A 409 1.72 5.07 25.20
C VAL A 409 1.96 3.66 25.73
N PRO A 410 1.26 3.22 26.81
CA PRO A 410 1.44 1.89 27.36
C PRO A 410 1.06 0.83 26.28
N PRO A 411 1.74 -0.32 26.25
CA PRO A 411 1.33 -1.43 25.38
C PRO A 411 -0.12 -1.82 25.71
N PRO A 412 -0.90 -2.32 24.73
CA PRO A 412 -2.26 -2.80 25.01
C PRO A 412 -2.18 -3.80 26.17
N ARG A 413 -3.04 -3.61 27.18
CA ARG A 413 -3.20 -4.59 28.26
C ARG A 413 -3.46 -5.94 27.63
N GLU A 414 -2.74 -6.94 28.09
CA GLU A 414 -2.75 -8.32 27.61
C GLU A 414 -4.12 -8.74 27.09
N ALA A 415 -4.26 -8.86 25.76
CA ALA A 415 -5.30 -9.68 25.20
C ALA A 415 -5.02 -11.10 25.72
N SER A 416 -5.91 -11.62 26.55
CA SER A 416 -5.81 -12.93 27.17
C SER A 416 -5.32 -13.94 26.14
N ARG A 417 -4.18 -14.57 26.43
CA ARG A 417 -3.60 -15.67 25.68
C ARG A 417 -4.74 -16.61 25.29
N PHE A 418 -5.04 -16.73 24.02
CA PHE A 418 -5.78 -17.86 23.51
C PHE A 418 -4.87 -19.07 23.66
N THR A 419 -4.91 -19.69 24.84
CA THR A 419 -4.42 -21.06 25.03
C THR A 419 -5.36 -21.94 24.22
N ALA A 420 -4.85 -22.45 23.09
CA ALA A 420 -5.44 -23.65 22.50
C ALA A 420 -5.43 -24.72 23.57
N SER A 421 -6.58 -25.00 24.16
CA SER A 421 -6.76 -26.15 25.03
C SER A 421 -6.54 -27.38 24.16
N ARG A 422 -5.38 -28.01 24.29
CA ARG A 422 -5.23 -29.43 23.92
C ARG A 422 -6.28 -30.18 24.73
N ARG A 423 -7.32 -30.67 24.08
CA ARG A 423 -8.13 -31.71 24.63
C ARG A 423 -7.26 -32.98 24.66
N ASP A 424 -6.79 -33.31 25.84
CA ASP A 424 -6.34 -34.67 26.14
C ASP A 424 -7.57 -35.57 26.07
N ASP A 425 -7.78 -36.20 24.92
CA ASP A 425 -8.68 -37.36 24.81
C ASP A 425 -7.96 -38.55 25.44
N GLY A 426 -8.24 -38.71 26.75
CA GLY A 426 -7.86 -39.91 27.48
C GLY A 426 -8.50 -41.15 26.88
N ALA A 427 -7.69 -42.03 26.32
CA ALA A 427 -8.10 -43.35 25.91
C ALA A 427 -8.53 -44.20 27.15
N PRO A 428 -9.65 -44.93 27.10
CA PRO A 428 -9.99 -45.84 28.15
C PRO A 428 -9.17 -47.12 28.00
N SER A 429 -8.45 -47.49 29.07
CA SER A 429 -7.82 -48.79 29.21
C SER A 429 -8.86 -49.87 29.36
N CYS A 430 -8.81 -50.90 28.51
CA CYS A 430 -9.51 -52.15 28.70
C CYS A 430 -9.03 -52.90 29.95
N ARG A 431 -9.95 -53.30 30.79
CA ARG A 431 -10.03 -54.61 31.42
C ARG A 431 -11.46 -55.13 31.28
#